data_77a928982fa793a95a1258b03363a419
#
_entry.id   77a928982fa793a95a1258b03363a419
#
_cell.length_a   1.000
_cell.length_b   1.000
_cell.length_c   1.000
_cell.angle_alpha   90.00
_cell.angle_beta   90.00
_cell.angle_gamma   90.00
#
_symmetry.space_group_name_H-M   'P 1'
#
loop_
_entity.id
_entity.type
_entity.pdbx_description
1 polymer ?
#
loop_
_entity_poly.entity_id
_entity_poly.type
_entity_poly.pdbx_seq_one_letter_code
_entity_poly.pdbx_strand_id
1 'polypeptide(L)'
;MKILIALALYSLALLACSEPVGEVDTVFKLIGPDHKIVVDAHDDPRVAGVTCYVSRAKTGGIKGALGLAEDKSEASIACRQIGPITFAKPLPVQEEVFSERISLIFKKIRIVRMVDKARNTLVYLTYSDRVIEGSPQNSVTAVPVDRGTPIPLSGK
;
A
#
# COMPACT_ATOMS: atom_id res chain seq x y z
N MET A 1 38.13 32.91 17.67
CA MET A 1 36.77 32.54 18.05
C MET A 1 36.14 31.86 16.84
N LYS A 2 36.17 30.50 16.78
CA LYS A 2 35.74 29.72 15.62
C LYS A 2 34.29 29.22 15.88
N ILE A 3 33.35 29.74 15.12
CA ILE A 3 31.94 29.32 15.18
C ILE A 3 31.82 28.09 14.32
N LEU A 4 31.63 26.92 14.94
CA LEU A 4 31.28 25.67 14.30
C LEU A 4 29.76 25.68 14.03
N ILE A 5 29.40 25.86 12.76
CA ILE A 5 28.03 25.68 12.29
C ILE A 5 27.84 24.18 12.07
N ALA A 6 27.13 23.53 12.99
CA ALA A 6 26.69 22.15 12.82
C ALA A 6 25.51 22.13 11.85
N LEU A 7 25.75 21.69 10.61
CA LEU A 7 24.67 21.34 9.65
C LEU A 7 24.02 20.06 10.14
N ALA A 8 22.87 20.17 10.79
CA ALA A 8 22.01 19.04 11.04
C ALA A 8 21.39 18.60 9.71
N LEU A 9 21.90 17.51 9.14
CA LEU A 9 21.25 16.80 8.05
C LEU A 9 19.96 16.18 8.58
N TYR A 10 18.86 16.85 8.33
CA TYR A 10 17.53 16.32 8.51
C TYR A 10 17.28 15.29 7.41
N SER A 11 17.58 14.03 7.69
CA SER A 11 17.16 12.90 6.85
C SER A 11 15.64 12.75 7.01
N LEU A 12 14.91 13.39 6.09
CA LEU A 12 13.48 13.21 5.94
C LEU A 12 13.24 11.75 5.52
N ALA A 13 12.98 10.89 6.47
CA ALA A 13 12.46 9.55 6.19
C ALA A 13 11.11 9.75 5.51
N LEU A 14 11.05 9.47 4.20
CA LEU A 14 9.81 9.33 3.44
C LEU A 14 9.06 8.13 4.03
N LEU A 15 8.24 8.39 5.05
CA LEU A 15 7.20 7.45 5.43
C LEU A 15 6.29 7.35 4.21
N ALA A 16 6.15 6.15 3.66
CA ALA A 16 5.15 5.84 2.67
C ALA A 16 3.78 5.99 3.35
N CYS A 17 3.23 7.21 3.31
CA CYS A 17 1.91 7.50 3.81
C CYS A 17 0.89 7.08 2.74
N SER A 18 -0.21 6.47 3.18
CA SER A 18 -1.39 6.35 2.33
C SER A 18 -2.02 7.73 2.18
N GLU A 19 -2.37 8.08 0.96
CA GLU A 19 -3.13 9.30 0.68
C GLU A 19 -4.58 8.93 0.36
N PRO A 20 -5.58 9.47 1.09
CA PRO A 20 -6.98 9.21 0.78
C PRO A 20 -7.34 9.87 -0.57
N VAL A 21 -7.84 9.07 -1.50
CA VAL A 21 -8.35 9.55 -2.79
C VAL A 21 -9.82 9.93 -2.67
N GLY A 22 -10.60 9.15 -1.92
CA GLY A 22 -12.01 9.39 -1.70
C GLY A 22 -12.72 8.23 -1.01
N GLU A 23 -14.00 8.45 -0.74
CA GLU A 23 -14.87 7.47 -0.10
C GLU A 23 -16.30 7.57 -0.63
N VAL A 24 -17.02 6.46 -0.54
CA VAL A 24 -18.44 6.37 -0.93
C VAL A 24 -19.20 5.68 0.19
N ASP A 25 -20.25 6.34 0.71
CA ASP A 25 -21.17 5.74 1.67
C ASP A 25 -22.02 4.67 0.99
N THR A 26 -22.13 3.50 1.62
CA THR A 26 -22.82 2.34 1.06
C THR A 26 -24.13 2.02 1.79
N VAL A 27 -24.23 2.35 3.07
CA VAL A 27 -25.42 2.12 3.90
C VAL A 27 -25.57 3.28 4.88
N PHE A 28 -26.72 3.95 4.81
CA PHE A 28 -27.09 4.98 5.79
C PHE A 28 -27.45 4.35 7.14
N LYS A 29 -26.89 4.88 8.23
CA LYS A 29 -27.22 4.50 9.60
C LYS A 29 -27.81 5.70 10.36
N LEU A 30 -28.92 5.46 11.06
CA LEU A 30 -29.57 6.48 11.90
C LEU A 30 -28.69 6.92 13.10
N ILE A 31 -27.77 6.09 13.54
CA ILE A 31 -26.88 6.38 14.68
C ILE A 31 -25.46 5.88 14.36
N GLY A 32 -24.50 6.80 14.41
CA GLY A 32 -23.09 6.55 14.12
C GLY A 32 -22.72 6.74 12.65
N PRO A 33 -21.43 6.66 12.30
CA PRO A 33 -20.97 6.82 10.93
C PRO A 33 -21.48 5.69 10.03
N ASP A 34 -21.70 6.00 8.75
CA ASP A 34 -22.18 5.07 7.74
C ASP A 34 -21.11 4.02 7.37
N HIS A 35 -21.57 2.89 6.80
CA HIS A 35 -20.66 1.99 6.11
C HIS A 35 -20.20 2.63 4.81
N LYS A 36 -18.92 2.50 4.49
CA LYS A 36 -18.35 3.12 3.30
C LYS A 36 -17.28 2.27 2.64
N ILE A 37 -17.03 2.54 1.38
CA ILE A 37 -15.84 2.09 0.67
C ILE A 37 -14.88 3.26 0.60
N VAL A 38 -13.65 3.05 1.03
CA VAL A 38 -12.57 4.03 0.92
C VAL A 38 -11.57 3.59 -0.15
N VAL A 39 -10.98 4.57 -0.84
CA VAL A 39 -9.91 4.36 -1.80
C VAL A 39 -8.71 5.17 -1.35
N ASP A 40 -7.61 4.48 -1.11
CA ASP A 40 -6.34 5.08 -0.71
C ASP A 40 -5.30 4.87 -1.82
N ALA A 41 -4.42 5.85 -2.04
CA ALA A 41 -3.28 5.77 -2.95
C ALA A 41 -1.99 5.51 -2.17
N HIS A 42 -1.15 4.64 -2.72
CA HIS A 42 0.14 4.25 -2.14
C HIS A 42 1.20 4.31 -3.22
N ASP A 43 2.12 5.24 -3.12
CA ASP A 43 3.28 5.30 -4.01
C ASP A 43 4.30 4.23 -3.63
N ASP A 44 4.92 3.60 -4.65
CA ASP A 44 6.01 2.66 -4.37
C ASP A 44 7.23 3.45 -3.86
N PRO A 45 7.75 3.16 -2.66
CA PRO A 45 8.83 3.95 -2.06
C PRO A 45 10.18 3.81 -2.78
N ARG A 46 10.32 2.84 -3.69
CA ARG A 46 11.57 2.60 -4.43
C ARG A 46 11.43 2.74 -5.94
N VAL A 47 10.21 2.85 -6.43
CA VAL A 47 9.91 2.95 -7.87
C VAL A 47 9.11 4.21 -8.11
N ALA A 48 9.76 5.26 -8.55
CA ALA A 48 9.06 6.48 -8.92
C ALA A 48 8.17 6.23 -10.15
N GLY A 49 7.06 6.94 -10.24
CA GLY A 49 6.11 6.85 -11.35
C GLY A 49 5.15 5.67 -11.27
N VAL A 50 5.06 4.97 -10.13
CA VAL A 50 4.08 3.90 -9.89
C VAL A 50 3.30 4.19 -8.61
N THR A 51 1.96 4.18 -8.74
CA THR A 51 1.01 4.32 -7.62
C THR A 51 0.04 3.14 -7.61
N CYS A 52 -0.22 2.60 -6.45
CA CYS A 52 -1.20 1.56 -6.20
C CYS A 52 -2.43 2.16 -5.52
N TYR A 53 -3.59 2.00 -6.12
CA TYR A 53 -4.88 2.37 -5.55
C TYR A 53 -5.49 1.15 -4.88
N VAL A 54 -5.83 1.27 -3.60
CA VAL A 54 -6.41 0.19 -2.81
C VAL A 54 -7.80 0.61 -2.36
N SER A 55 -8.82 -0.18 -2.72
CA SER A 55 -10.17 -0.01 -2.22
C SER A 55 -10.48 -1.04 -1.14
N ARG A 56 -11.14 -0.60 -0.08
CA ARG A 56 -11.57 -1.45 1.04
C ARG A 56 -12.87 -0.97 1.66
N ALA A 57 -13.67 -1.91 2.16
CA ALA A 57 -14.83 -1.59 2.96
C ALA A 57 -14.41 -1.14 4.37
N LYS A 58 -15.06 -0.10 4.88
CA LYS A 58 -14.91 0.40 6.25
C LYS A 58 -16.26 0.36 6.96
N THR A 59 -16.32 -0.41 8.04
CA THR A 59 -17.55 -0.54 8.82
C THR A 59 -17.76 0.70 9.69
N GLY A 60 -18.92 1.34 9.54
CA GLY A 60 -19.34 2.44 10.38
C GLY A 60 -20.03 1.98 11.67
N GLY A 61 -20.42 2.95 12.51
CA GLY A 61 -21.10 2.75 13.78
C GLY A 61 -20.13 2.62 14.96
N ILE A 62 -20.69 2.49 16.18
CA ILE A 62 -19.88 2.44 17.42
C ILE A 62 -18.91 1.27 17.41
N LYS A 63 -19.33 0.11 16.92
CA LYS A 63 -18.45 -1.09 16.80
C LYS A 63 -17.31 -0.86 15.81
N GLY A 64 -17.54 -0.16 14.69
CA GLY A 64 -16.51 0.23 13.73
C GLY A 64 -15.55 1.26 14.30
N ALA A 65 -16.05 2.27 15.01
CA ALA A 65 -15.23 3.29 15.66
C ALA A 65 -14.32 2.71 16.76
N LEU A 66 -14.77 1.67 17.46
CA LEU A 66 -13.98 0.95 18.45
C LEU A 66 -13.08 -0.15 17.85
N GLY A 67 -13.08 -0.34 16.52
CA GLY A 67 -12.31 -1.41 15.86
C GLY A 67 -12.79 -2.84 16.22
N LEU A 68 -13.99 -2.96 16.79
CA LEU A 68 -14.58 -4.24 17.21
C LEU A 68 -15.46 -4.85 16.12
N ALA A 69 -15.77 -4.09 15.05
CA ALA A 69 -16.52 -4.63 13.93
C ALA A 69 -15.62 -5.54 13.09
N GLU A 70 -16.17 -6.66 12.68
CA GLU A 70 -15.52 -7.52 11.69
C GLU A 70 -15.62 -6.88 10.31
N ASP A 71 -14.67 -5.98 9.99
CA ASP A 71 -14.50 -5.52 8.62
C ASP A 71 -14.10 -6.72 7.77
N LYS A 72 -14.91 -7.02 6.77
CA LYS A 72 -14.50 -7.97 5.73
C LYS A 72 -13.22 -7.41 5.13
N SER A 73 -12.11 -8.10 5.35
CA SER A 73 -10.77 -7.67 4.94
C SER A 73 -10.53 -7.88 3.44
N GLU A 74 -11.57 -7.64 2.64
CA GLU A 74 -11.49 -7.68 1.19
C GLU A 74 -10.94 -6.35 0.72
N ALA A 75 -9.70 -6.38 0.22
CA ALA A 75 -9.09 -5.25 -0.44
C ALA A 75 -8.87 -5.59 -1.92
N SER A 76 -9.18 -4.65 -2.79
CA SER A 76 -8.84 -4.73 -4.21
C SER A 76 -7.70 -3.76 -4.48
N ILE A 77 -6.78 -4.13 -5.38
CA ILE A 77 -5.63 -3.31 -5.75
C ILE A 77 -5.57 -3.08 -7.26
N ALA A 78 -5.23 -1.84 -7.63
CA ALA A 78 -4.91 -1.47 -9.00
C ALA A 78 -3.68 -0.57 -9.01
N CYS A 79 -2.51 -1.09 -9.42
CA CYS A 79 -1.33 -0.26 -9.59
C CYS A 79 -1.21 0.24 -11.03
N ARG A 80 -0.78 1.48 -11.18
CA ARG A 80 -0.66 2.14 -12.49
C ARG A 80 0.64 2.92 -12.57
N GLN A 81 1.16 2.99 -13.78
CA GLN A 81 2.17 3.98 -14.12
C GLN A 81 1.50 5.35 -14.19
N ILE A 82 1.97 6.29 -13.39
CA ILE A 82 1.48 7.68 -13.33
C ILE A 82 2.51 8.69 -13.84
N GLY A 83 3.71 8.23 -14.16
CA GLY A 83 4.81 9.04 -14.65
C GLY A 83 5.96 8.16 -15.17
N PRO A 84 7.10 8.74 -15.54
CA PRO A 84 8.27 7.98 -15.93
C PRO A 84 8.72 7.04 -14.80
N ILE A 85 8.89 5.75 -15.11
CA ILE A 85 9.37 4.79 -14.13
C ILE A 85 10.88 4.93 -13.97
N THR A 86 11.32 5.21 -12.74
CA THR A 86 12.73 5.25 -12.38
C THR A 86 12.99 4.49 -11.08
N PHE A 87 14.20 3.98 -10.94
CA PHE A 87 14.63 3.16 -9.80
C PHE A 87 15.75 3.87 -9.06
N ALA A 88 15.54 4.24 -7.80
CA ALA A 88 16.56 4.88 -6.99
C ALA A 88 17.70 3.91 -6.61
N LYS A 89 17.39 2.62 -6.47
CA LYS A 89 18.32 1.53 -6.14
C LYS A 89 17.83 0.23 -6.76
N PRO A 90 18.73 -0.78 -6.93
CA PRO A 90 18.32 -2.12 -7.31
C PRO A 90 17.26 -2.69 -6.36
N LEU A 91 16.27 -3.38 -6.92
CA LEU A 91 15.14 -3.92 -6.19
C LEU A 91 15.41 -5.37 -5.75
N PRO A 92 14.98 -5.77 -4.54
CA PRO A 92 14.79 -7.18 -4.21
C PRO A 92 13.77 -7.82 -5.14
N VAL A 93 13.90 -9.11 -5.40
CA VAL A 93 12.94 -9.87 -6.22
C VAL A 93 11.54 -9.83 -5.61
N GLN A 94 11.46 -9.75 -4.27
CA GLN A 94 10.22 -9.62 -3.50
C GLN A 94 10.48 -8.73 -2.29
N GLU A 95 9.55 -7.80 -2.03
CA GLU A 95 9.62 -6.86 -0.90
C GLU A 95 8.22 -6.40 -0.48
N GLU A 96 7.96 -6.34 0.84
CA GLU A 96 6.81 -5.62 1.37
C GLU A 96 7.05 -4.12 1.23
N VAL A 97 6.24 -3.46 0.42
CA VAL A 97 6.39 -2.02 0.13
C VAL A 97 5.45 -1.16 0.96
N PHE A 98 4.39 -1.76 1.49
CA PHE A 98 3.43 -1.08 2.35
C PHE A 98 2.77 -2.05 3.33
N SER A 99 2.51 -1.57 4.55
CA SER A 99 1.76 -2.30 5.58
C SER A 99 1.01 -1.31 6.47
N GLU A 100 -0.29 -1.50 6.62
CA GLU A 100 -1.15 -0.69 7.48
C GLU A 100 -2.01 -1.57 8.37
N ARG A 101 -2.14 -1.17 9.64
CA ARG A 101 -3.07 -1.81 10.57
C ARG A 101 -4.47 -1.26 10.33
N ILE A 102 -5.41 -2.11 9.94
CA ILE A 102 -6.79 -1.75 9.64
C ILE A 102 -7.78 -2.07 10.78
N SER A 103 -7.34 -2.76 11.84
CA SER A 103 -8.12 -2.95 13.06
C SER A 103 -7.24 -2.89 14.29
N LEU A 104 -7.83 -2.54 15.45
CA LEU A 104 -7.11 -2.45 16.72
C LEU A 104 -6.55 -3.81 17.20
N ILE A 105 -7.16 -4.91 16.77
CA ILE A 105 -6.90 -6.19 17.39
C ILE A 105 -6.08 -7.12 16.50
N PHE A 106 -6.34 -7.29 15.16
CA PHE A 106 -5.75 -8.43 14.46
C PHE A 106 -5.55 -8.31 12.95
N LYS A 107 -5.86 -7.19 12.27
CA LYS A 107 -5.80 -7.15 10.79
C LYS A 107 -4.83 -6.10 10.30
N LYS A 108 -3.89 -6.54 9.47
CA LYS A 108 -3.02 -5.66 8.67
C LYS A 108 -3.28 -5.92 7.20
N ILE A 109 -3.39 -4.87 6.43
CA ILE A 109 -3.27 -4.96 4.98
C ILE A 109 -1.81 -4.81 4.60
N ARG A 110 -1.35 -5.61 3.64
CA ARG A 110 0.02 -5.57 3.14
C ARG A 110 0.00 -5.47 1.62
N ILE A 111 0.97 -4.76 1.09
CA ILE A 111 1.27 -4.75 -0.34
C ILE A 111 2.70 -5.25 -0.52
N VAL A 112 2.83 -6.34 -1.26
CA VAL A 112 4.12 -6.95 -1.61
C VAL A 112 4.37 -6.73 -3.09
N ARG A 113 5.53 -6.12 -3.42
CA ARG A 113 6.02 -6.03 -4.78
C ARG A 113 6.88 -7.26 -5.09
N MET A 114 6.65 -7.84 -6.25
CA MET A 114 7.46 -8.90 -6.84
C MET A 114 7.96 -8.45 -8.22
N VAL A 115 9.09 -8.98 -8.67
CA VAL A 115 9.63 -8.68 -9.99
C VAL A 115 9.55 -9.90 -10.89
N ASP A 116 8.72 -9.83 -11.93
CA ASP A 116 8.72 -10.79 -13.03
C ASP A 116 9.85 -10.42 -14.01
N LYS A 117 11.00 -11.03 -13.83
CA LYS A 117 12.20 -10.78 -14.65
C LYS A 117 11.97 -11.08 -16.14
N ALA A 118 11.25 -12.15 -16.42
CA ALA A 118 11.02 -12.61 -17.80
C ALA A 118 10.21 -11.62 -18.61
N ARG A 119 9.30 -10.91 -17.96
CA ARG A 119 8.39 -9.94 -18.60
C ARG A 119 8.75 -8.49 -18.32
N ASN A 120 9.83 -8.25 -17.56
CA ASN A 120 10.22 -6.90 -17.11
C ASN A 120 9.04 -6.16 -16.46
N THR A 121 8.38 -6.79 -15.50
CA THR A 121 7.10 -6.33 -14.94
C THR A 121 7.15 -6.31 -13.43
N LEU A 122 6.61 -5.25 -12.84
CA LEU A 122 6.36 -5.14 -11.40
C LEU A 122 4.99 -5.74 -11.09
N VAL A 123 4.95 -6.70 -10.19
CA VAL A 123 3.71 -7.36 -9.75
C VAL A 123 3.45 -6.98 -8.30
N TYR A 124 2.25 -6.50 -8.01
CA TYR A 124 1.86 -6.09 -6.67
C TYR A 124 0.72 -6.98 -6.17
N LEU A 125 0.94 -7.59 -5.02
CA LEU A 125 -0.04 -8.42 -4.33
C LEU A 125 -0.47 -7.70 -3.06
N THR A 126 -1.77 -7.48 -2.88
CA THR A 126 -2.34 -7.09 -1.59
C THR A 126 -3.00 -8.29 -0.93
N TYR A 127 -2.82 -8.41 0.37
CA TYR A 127 -3.50 -9.38 1.21
C TYR A 127 -3.64 -8.86 2.65
N SER A 128 -4.53 -9.46 3.41
CA SER A 128 -4.69 -9.15 4.83
C SER A 128 -4.26 -10.34 5.69
N ASP A 129 -3.51 -10.04 6.77
CA ASP A 129 -3.21 -11.06 7.78
C ASP A 129 -4.51 -11.52 8.45
N ARG A 130 -4.70 -12.83 8.57
CA ARG A 130 -5.74 -13.44 9.39
C ARG A 130 -5.11 -14.12 10.59
N VAL A 131 -5.70 -13.91 11.76
CA VAL A 131 -5.30 -14.61 12.99
C VAL A 131 -6.05 -15.92 13.17
N ILE A 132 -7.12 -16.15 12.38
CA ILE A 132 -8.00 -17.32 12.46
C ILE A 132 -7.85 -18.13 11.17
N GLU A 133 -8.04 -19.46 11.26
CA GLU A 133 -7.93 -20.40 10.14
C GLU A 133 -8.69 -19.94 8.89
N GLY A 134 -8.09 -20.14 7.73
CA GLY A 134 -8.62 -19.83 6.42
C GLY A 134 -7.63 -19.13 5.50
N SER A 135 -7.90 -19.15 4.19
CA SER A 135 -7.07 -18.45 3.21
C SER A 135 -7.26 -16.95 3.32
N PRO A 136 -6.17 -16.14 3.32
CA PRO A 136 -6.29 -14.69 3.30
C PRO A 136 -6.92 -14.22 1.98
N GLN A 137 -7.80 -13.24 2.08
CA GLN A 137 -8.30 -12.52 0.90
C GLN A 137 -7.13 -11.78 0.25
N ASN A 138 -7.03 -11.88 -1.06
CA ASN A 138 -5.92 -11.29 -1.81
C ASN A 138 -6.38 -10.75 -3.16
N SER A 139 -5.60 -9.84 -3.70
CA SER A 139 -5.78 -9.28 -5.04
C SER A 139 -4.41 -8.96 -5.64
N VAL A 140 -4.26 -9.12 -6.94
CA VAL A 140 -3.01 -8.91 -7.66
C VAL A 140 -3.20 -7.97 -8.83
N THR A 141 -2.17 -7.16 -9.11
CA THR A 141 -2.09 -6.27 -10.26
C THR A 141 -0.65 -6.24 -10.78
N ALA A 142 -0.46 -5.79 -12.01
CA ALA A 142 0.87 -5.74 -12.62
C ALA A 142 1.05 -4.43 -13.39
N VAL A 143 2.28 -3.90 -13.32
CA VAL A 143 2.72 -2.70 -14.04
C VAL A 143 3.90 -3.10 -14.93
N PRO A 144 3.70 -3.21 -16.26
CA PRO A 144 4.81 -3.49 -17.16
C PRO A 144 5.75 -2.29 -17.22
N VAL A 145 7.04 -2.58 -17.24
CA VAL A 145 8.10 -1.59 -17.42
C VAL A 145 8.63 -1.72 -18.84
N ASP A 146 8.88 -0.59 -19.49
CA ASP A 146 9.45 -0.59 -20.84
C ASP A 146 10.73 -1.45 -20.89
N ARG A 147 10.89 -2.27 -21.92
CA ARG A 147 12.04 -3.18 -22.06
C ARG A 147 13.35 -2.44 -22.29
N GLY A 148 13.30 -1.19 -22.75
CA GLY A 148 14.46 -0.30 -22.85
C GLY A 148 14.94 0.19 -21.47
N THR A 149 14.13 -0.02 -20.40
CA THR A 149 14.47 0.29 -19.02
C THR A 149 14.42 -1.01 -18.19
N PRO A 150 15.44 -1.87 -18.23
CA PRO A 150 15.44 -3.11 -17.45
C PRO A 150 15.33 -2.83 -15.95
N ILE A 151 14.49 -3.59 -15.25
CA ILE A 151 14.36 -3.47 -13.80
C ILE A 151 15.66 -3.90 -13.13
N PRO A 152 16.37 -2.98 -12.43
CA PRO A 152 17.61 -3.34 -11.75
C PRO A 152 17.30 -4.22 -10.53
N LEU A 153 17.99 -5.35 -10.40
CA LEU A 153 17.79 -6.27 -9.28
C LEU A 153 19.01 -6.27 -8.36
N SER A 154 18.74 -6.23 -7.04
CA SER A 154 19.77 -6.49 -6.05
C SER A 154 20.17 -7.97 -6.12
N GLY A 155 21.48 -8.24 -6.14
CA GLY A 155 21.99 -9.61 -5.94
C GLY A 155 21.50 -10.18 -4.61
N LYS A 156 21.39 -11.52 -4.56
CA LYS A 156 21.19 -12.21 -3.27
C LYS A 156 22.42 -12.04 -2.39
#